data_8c7628a180bd7c74b41c19e8754a9f73
#
_entry.id   8c7628a180bd7c74b41c19e8754a9f73
#
_cell.length_a   1.000
_cell.length_b   1.000
_cell.length_c   1.000
_cell.angle_alpha   90.00
_cell.angle_beta   90.00
_cell.angle_gamma   90.00
#
_symmetry.space_group_name_H-M   'P 1'
#
loop_
_entity.id
_entity.type
_entity.pdbx_description
1 polymer ?
#
loop_
_entity_poly.entity_id
_entity_poly.type
_entity_poly.pdbx_seq_one_letter_code
_entity_poly.pdbx_strand_id
1 'polypeptide(L)'
;ELDGLNESQYLAFWGYAGSVSTILVAVIGPICGTLADRKGFKKPIFSACMLLGVIGCAFLGAAWSWLSFLVIFVLAKVGFSSSLVFYDAMLPEVTTEERMDNVSSLGYAYGYIGSVIPFVVCLVLVLLGGKIGLSMTAAMVLSFLIIAAWWLVCTLPLLRKYRQKAYVEATPH
;
A
#
# COMPACT_ATOMS: atom_id res chain seq x y z
N GLU A 1 -6.40 1.63 27.66
CA GLU A 1 -5.86 0.47 28.42
C GLU A 1 -5.93 -0.74 27.52
N LEU A 2 -4.77 -1.22 27.16
CA LEU A 2 -4.60 -2.24 26.14
C LEU A 2 -4.57 -3.60 26.88
N ASP A 3 -5.70 -4.25 27.01
CA ASP A 3 -5.98 -5.66 27.36
C ASP A 3 -4.90 -6.43 28.19
N GLY A 4 -4.24 -5.79 29.17
CA GLY A 4 -3.31 -6.45 30.09
C GLY A 4 -1.97 -6.89 29.49
N LEU A 5 -1.67 -6.54 28.24
CA LEU A 5 -0.40 -6.85 27.59
C LEU A 5 0.66 -5.80 27.97
N ASN A 6 1.91 -6.24 28.10
CA ASN A 6 3.04 -5.35 28.31
C ASN A 6 3.64 -4.84 26.98
N GLU A 7 4.47 -3.79 27.04
CA GLU A 7 5.04 -3.16 25.85
C GLU A 7 5.82 -4.11 24.96
N SER A 8 6.58 -5.06 25.55
CA SER A 8 7.33 -6.06 24.79
C SER A 8 6.42 -7.03 24.02
N GLN A 9 5.25 -7.35 24.56
CA GLN A 9 4.26 -8.18 23.89
C GLN A 9 3.64 -7.47 22.69
N TYR A 10 3.34 -6.17 22.79
CA TYR A 10 2.86 -5.40 21.62
C TYR A 10 3.88 -5.36 20.51
N LEU A 11 5.16 -5.13 20.83
CA LEU A 11 6.23 -5.13 19.85
C LEU A 11 6.39 -6.49 19.18
N ALA A 12 6.27 -7.59 19.95
CA ALA A 12 6.30 -8.93 19.41
C ALA A 12 5.14 -9.20 18.45
N PHE A 13 3.90 -8.88 18.83
CA PHE A 13 2.73 -9.04 17.97
C PHE A 13 2.80 -8.18 16.71
N TRP A 14 3.34 -6.96 16.81
CA TRP A 14 3.62 -6.12 15.65
C TRP A 14 4.62 -6.78 14.70
N GLY A 15 5.69 -7.35 15.23
CA GLY A 15 6.68 -8.12 14.46
C GLY A 15 6.07 -9.34 13.78
N TYR A 16 5.21 -10.10 14.49
CA TYR A 16 4.48 -11.23 13.92
C TYR A 16 3.53 -10.81 12.80
N ALA A 17 2.79 -9.72 12.98
CA ALA A 17 1.92 -9.17 11.94
C ALA A 17 2.71 -8.78 10.68
N GLY A 18 3.90 -8.20 10.86
CA GLY A 18 4.84 -7.92 9.77
C GLY A 18 5.29 -9.18 9.03
N SER A 19 5.68 -10.22 9.77
CA SER A 19 6.13 -11.50 9.22
C SER A 19 5.00 -12.22 8.47
N VAL A 20 3.81 -12.29 9.05
CA VAL A 20 2.61 -12.87 8.42
C VAL A 20 2.29 -12.15 7.10
N SER A 21 2.33 -10.81 7.09
CA SER A 21 2.11 -10.03 5.87
C SER A 21 3.11 -10.40 4.77
N THR A 22 4.40 -10.55 5.12
CA THR A 22 5.46 -10.90 4.17
C THR A 22 5.26 -12.31 3.60
N ILE A 23 4.90 -13.29 4.44
CA ILE A 23 4.61 -14.66 4.00
C ILE A 23 3.40 -14.66 3.06
N LEU A 24 2.33 -13.95 3.39
CA LEU A 24 1.14 -13.85 2.54
C LEU A 24 1.49 -13.25 1.16
N VAL A 25 2.29 -12.18 1.13
CA VAL A 25 2.74 -11.58 -0.14
C VAL A 25 3.61 -12.55 -0.93
N ALA A 26 4.50 -13.30 -0.29
CA ALA A 26 5.34 -14.29 -0.94
C ALA A 26 4.54 -15.43 -1.58
N VAL A 27 3.39 -15.79 -1.00
CA VAL A 27 2.48 -16.81 -1.56
C VAL A 27 1.56 -16.22 -2.64
N ILE A 28 0.98 -15.05 -2.38
CA ILE A 28 0.03 -14.39 -3.30
C ILE A 28 0.75 -13.89 -4.56
N GLY A 29 1.98 -13.41 -4.42
CA GLY A 29 2.76 -12.81 -5.52
C GLY A 29 2.86 -13.72 -6.76
N PRO A 30 3.37 -14.95 -6.67
CA PRO A 30 3.45 -15.88 -7.79
C PRO A 30 2.08 -16.23 -8.39
N ILE A 31 1.07 -16.45 -7.54
CA ILE A 31 -0.28 -16.80 -7.98
C ILE A 31 -0.91 -15.65 -8.77
N CYS A 32 -0.92 -14.47 -8.20
CA CYS A 32 -1.45 -13.29 -8.87
C CYS A 32 -0.57 -12.84 -10.03
N GLY A 33 0.75 -13.09 -9.99
CA GLY A 33 1.68 -12.80 -11.08
C GLY A 33 1.33 -13.58 -12.33
N THR A 34 1.15 -14.90 -12.22
CA THR A 34 0.74 -15.73 -13.36
C THR A 34 -0.62 -15.34 -13.95
N LEU A 35 -1.54 -14.87 -13.11
CA LEU A 35 -2.83 -14.34 -13.57
C LEU A 35 -2.66 -12.97 -14.25
N ALA A 36 -1.80 -12.12 -13.72
CA ALA A 36 -1.54 -10.79 -14.26
C ALA A 36 -0.86 -10.82 -15.64
N ASP A 37 -0.14 -11.89 -15.95
CA ASP A 37 0.48 -12.09 -17.27
C ASP A 37 -0.54 -12.41 -18.37
N ARG A 38 -1.77 -12.75 -18.03
CA ARG A 38 -2.85 -12.91 -19.02
C ARG A 38 -3.31 -11.54 -19.52
N LYS A 39 -3.78 -11.52 -20.78
CA LYS A 39 -4.25 -10.30 -21.45
C LYS A 39 -5.36 -9.59 -20.64
N GLY A 40 -5.10 -8.34 -20.26
CA GLY A 40 -6.08 -7.50 -19.60
C GLY A 40 -6.19 -7.70 -18.08
N PHE A 41 -5.44 -8.63 -17.46
CA PHE A 41 -5.56 -8.94 -16.03
C PHE A 41 -4.62 -8.12 -15.12
N LYS A 42 -3.48 -7.64 -15.64
CA LYS A 42 -2.47 -6.94 -14.83
C LYS A 42 -3.05 -5.70 -14.13
N LYS A 43 -3.76 -4.85 -14.87
CA LYS A 43 -4.36 -3.64 -14.31
C LYS A 43 -5.46 -3.92 -13.28
N PRO A 44 -6.44 -4.81 -13.50
CA PRO A 44 -7.44 -5.18 -12.48
C PRO A 44 -6.81 -5.74 -11.21
N ILE A 45 -5.81 -6.62 -11.31
CA ILE A 45 -5.13 -7.22 -10.15
C ILE A 45 -4.38 -6.14 -9.36
N PHE A 46 -3.61 -5.29 -10.05
CA PHE A 46 -2.97 -4.13 -9.42
C PHE A 46 -3.99 -3.26 -8.69
N SER A 47 -5.11 -2.93 -9.36
CA SER A 47 -6.17 -2.09 -8.78
C SER A 47 -6.80 -2.73 -7.54
N ALA A 48 -7.05 -4.04 -7.58
CA ALA A 48 -7.61 -4.76 -6.43
C ALA A 48 -6.64 -4.75 -5.24
N CYS A 49 -5.35 -5.02 -5.46
CA CYS A 49 -4.33 -4.96 -4.40
C CYS A 49 -4.19 -3.54 -3.84
N MET A 50 -4.14 -2.53 -4.71
CA MET A 50 -4.07 -1.13 -4.31
C MET A 50 -5.30 -0.71 -3.50
N LEU A 51 -6.51 -1.05 -3.94
CA LEU A 51 -7.73 -0.73 -3.21
C LEU A 51 -7.80 -1.45 -1.86
N LEU A 52 -7.37 -2.70 -1.78
CA LEU A 52 -7.26 -3.42 -0.50
C LEU A 52 -6.35 -2.65 0.47
N GLY A 53 -5.19 -2.17 0.00
CA GLY A 53 -4.26 -1.39 0.80
C GLY A 53 -4.83 -0.03 1.22
N VAL A 54 -5.45 0.71 0.29
CA VAL A 54 -6.06 2.04 0.55
C VAL A 54 -7.21 1.93 1.54
N ILE A 55 -8.13 0.99 1.31
CA ILE A 55 -9.28 0.76 2.19
C ILE A 55 -8.80 0.30 3.56
N GLY A 56 -7.88 -0.67 3.61
CA GLY A 56 -7.29 -1.14 4.86
C GLY A 56 -6.61 0.01 5.63
N CYS A 57 -5.85 0.86 4.97
CA CYS A 57 -5.23 2.05 5.58
C CYS A 57 -6.28 3.01 6.17
N ALA A 58 -7.35 3.30 5.43
CA ALA A 58 -8.44 4.16 5.92
C ALA A 58 -9.15 3.56 7.15
N PHE A 59 -9.34 2.24 7.18
CA PHE A 59 -10.00 1.54 8.29
C PHE A 59 -9.10 1.32 9.53
N LEU A 60 -7.79 1.55 9.47
CA LEU A 60 -6.92 1.46 10.64
C LEU A 60 -7.38 2.38 11.79
N GLY A 61 -7.91 3.55 11.45
CA GLY A 61 -8.45 4.49 12.43
C GLY A 61 -9.78 4.07 13.06
N ALA A 62 -10.49 3.09 12.48
CA ALA A 62 -11.76 2.56 12.98
C ALA A 62 -11.59 1.27 13.81
N ALA A 63 -10.37 0.83 14.06
CA ALA A 63 -10.10 -0.36 14.84
C ALA A 63 -10.57 -0.20 16.30
N TRP A 64 -11.38 -1.16 16.78
CA TRP A 64 -11.96 -1.12 18.13
C TRP A 64 -11.17 -1.90 19.18
N SER A 65 -10.17 -2.70 18.74
CA SER A 65 -9.26 -3.44 19.60
C SER A 65 -7.88 -3.54 18.96
N TRP A 66 -6.85 -3.87 19.75
CA TRP A 66 -5.50 -4.09 19.25
C TRP A 66 -5.45 -5.24 18.22
N LEU A 67 -6.23 -6.28 18.42
CA LEU A 67 -6.29 -7.41 17.49
C LEU A 67 -6.93 -7.01 16.16
N SER A 68 -8.05 -6.25 16.19
CA SER A 68 -8.68 -5.73 14.98
C SER A 68 -7.72 -4.80 14.21
N PHE A 69 -6.95 -3.98 14.92
CA PHE A 69 -5.92 -3.14 14.33
C PHE A 69 -4.86 -3.97 13.61
N LEU A 70 -4.33 -5.03 14.24
CA LEU A 70 -3.33 -5.90 13.62
C LEU A 70 -3.86 -6.64 12.39
N VAL A 71 -5.09 -7.13 12.44
CA VAL A 71 -5.74 -7.80 11.28
C VAL A 71 -5.89 -6.83 10.12
N ILE A 72 -6.43 -5.63 10.37
CA ILE A 72 -6.58 -4.59 9.33
C ILE A 72 -5.21 -4.19 8.79
N PHE A 73 -4.19 -4.04 9.67
CA PHE A 73 -2.82 -3.73 9.27
C PHE A 73 -2.22 -4.81 8.36
N VAL A 74 -2.38 -6.10 8.68
CA VAL A 74 -1.90 -7.19 7.83
C VAL A 74 -2.53 -7.13 6.45
N LEU A 75 -3.85 -6.95 6.37
CA LEU A 75 -4.57 -6.83 5.10
C LEU A 75 -4.12 -5.61 4.29
N ALA A 76 -4.00 -4.46 4.94
CA ALA A 76 -3.52 -3.22 4.31
C ALA A 76 -2.09 -3.38 3.78
N LYS A 77 -1.21 -3.99 4.59
CA LYS A 77 0.20 -4.22 4.23
C LYS A 77 0.34 -5.24 3.09
N VAL A 78 -0.46 -6.29 3.08
CA VAL A 78 -0.50 -7.26 1.97
C VAL A 78 -0.95 -6.56 0.69
N GLY A 79 -2.03 -5.77 0.74
CA GLY A 79 -2.50 -4.98 -0.40
C GLY A 79 -1.44 -4.02 -0.92
N PHE A 80 -0.80 -3.28 -0.02
CA PHE A 80 0.30 -2.37 -0.36
C PHE A 80 1.47 -3.08 -1.02
N SER A 81 2.04 -4.10 -0.37
CA SER A 81 3.23 -4.80 -0.87
C SER A 81 2.95 -5.52 -2.19
N SER A 82 1.77 -6.15 -2.33
CA SER A 82 1.37 -6.78 -3.59
C SER A 82 1.19 -5.74 -4.71
N SER A 83 0.63 -4.57 -4.42
CA SER A 83 0.49 -3.52 -5.41
C SER A 83 1.84 -3.02 -5.94
N LEU A 84 2.87 -2.94 -5.09
CA LEU A 84 4.24 -2.58 -5.50
C LEU A 84 4.83 -3.60 -6.47
N VAL A 85 4.66 -4.91 -6.20
CA VAL A 85 5.13 -5.96 -7.10
C VAL A 85 4.55 -5.79 -8.51
N PHE A 86 3.25 -5.51 -8.61
CA PHE A 86 2.61 -5.28 -9.91
C PHE A 86 2.98 -3.94 -10.53
N TYR A 87 3.19 -2.90 -9.71
CA TYR A 87 3.69 -1.61 -10.18
C TYR A 87 5.06 -1.75 -10.85
N ASP A 88 5.99 -2.46 -10.21
CA ASP A 88 7.33 -2.71 -10.77
C ASP A 88 7.25 -3.56 -12.05
N ALA A 89 6.33 -4.54 -12.09
CA ALA A 89 6.09 -5.35 -13.29
C ALA A 89 5.45 -4.57 -14.46
N MET A 90 4.93 -3.36 -14.24
CA MET A 90 4.42 -2.48 -15.30
C MET A 90 5.53 -1.63 -15.92
N LEU A 91 6.67 -1.46 -15.27
CA LEU A 91 7.76 -0.59 -15.71
C LEU A 91 8.27 -0.91 -17.13
N PRO A 92 8.56 -2.19 -17.49
CA PRO A 92 9.01 -2.53 -18.83
C PRO A 92 7.99 -2.21 -19.94
N GLU A 93 6.72 -2.08 -19.59
CA GLU A 93 5.65 -1.81 -20.55
C GLU A 93 5.44 -0.32 -20.84
N VAL A 94 5.94 0.56 -19.95
CA VAL A 94 5.78 2.02 -20.07
C VAL A 94 7.01 2.73 -20.60
N THR A 95 8.17 2.04 -20.66
CA THR A 95 9.43 2.59 -21.15
C THR A 95 10.17 1.59 -22.04
N THR A 96 11.27 2.03 -22.68
CA THR A 96 12.20 1.17 -23.43
C THR A 96 13.35 0.71 -22.53
N GLU A 97 14.04 -0.37 -22.89
CA GLU A 97 15.18 -0.91 -22.13
C GLU A 97 16.26 0.16 -21.90
N GLU A 98 16.58 0.96 -22.92
CA GLU A 98 17.58 2.03 -22.85
C GLU A 98 17.26 3.12 -21.82
N ARG A 99 15.98 3.33 -21.50
CA ARG A 99 15.51 4.38 -20.60
C ARG A 99 14.99 3.85 -19.26
N MET A 100 15.02 2.53 -19.07
CA MET A 100 14.41 1.87 -17.91
C MET A 100 15.01 2.36 -16.59
N ASP A 101 16.34 2.43 -16.49
CA ASP A 101 17.05 2.89 -15.29
C ASP A 101 16.72 4.35 -14.96
N ASN A 102 16.64 5.20 -15.98
CA ASN A 102 16.33 6.61 -15.80
C ASN A 102 14.87 6.79 -15.33
N VAL A 103 13.92 6.09 -15.97
CA VAL A 103 12.49 6.16 -15.59
C VAL A 103 12.27 5.58 -14.21
N SER A 104 12.92 4.47 -13.86
CA SER A 104 12.87 3.87 -12.53
C SER A 104 13.42 4.83 -11.47
N SER A 105 14.61 5.38 -11.69
CA SER A 105 15.26 6.33 -10.76
C SER A 105 14.42 7.58 -10.52
N LEU A 106 13.85 8.15 -11.60
CA LEU A 106 12.95 9.30 -11.50
C LEU A 106 11.65 8.92 -10.74
N GLY A 107 11.10 7.73 -10.98
CA GLY A 107 9.94 7.22 -10.28
C GLY A 107 10.17 7.15 -8.78
N TYR A 108 11.31 6.60 -8.35
CA TYR A 108 11.69 6.56 -6.93
C TYR A 108 11.92 7.98 -6.37
N ALA A 109 12.62 8.85 -7.08
CA ALA A 109 12.85 10.23 -6.64
C ALA A 109 11.55 11.00 -6.43
N TYR A 110 10.62 10.94 -7.38
CA TYR A 110 9.30 11.56 -7.23
C TYR A 110 8.46 10.89 -6.14
N GLY A 111 8.59 9.58 -5.94
CA GLY A 111 7.95 8.85 -4.85
C GLY A 111 8.40 9.36 -3.48
N TYR A 112 9.72 9.53 -3.28
CA TYR A 112 10.26 10.09 -2.03
C TYR A 112 9.81 11.53 -1.81
N ILE A 113 9.93 12.41 -2.80
CA ILE A 113 9.48 13.80 -2.70
C ILE A 113 7.98 13.86 -2.42
N GLY A 114 7.18 13.06 -3.14
CA GLY A 114 5.74 13.00 -2.96
C GLY A 114 5.30 12.47 -1.60
N SER A 115 6.08 11.60 -0.97
CA SER A 115 5.78 11.06 0.36
C SER A 115 6.06 12.04 1.50
N VAL A 116 6.94 13.02 1.31
CA VAL A 116 7.25 14.04 2.32
C VAL A 116 6.02 14.89 2.64
N ILE A 117 5.18 15.20 1.65
CA ILE A 117 4.00 16.05 1.84
C ILE A 117 3.02 15.44 2.86
N PRO A 118 2.46 14.24 2.64
CA PRO A 118 1.56 13.63 3.63
C PRO A 118 2.26 13.32 4.94
N PHE A 119 3.56 12.98 4.92
CA PHE A 119 4.33 12.76 6.14
C PHE A 119 4.37 14.00 7.03
N VAL A 120 4.73 15.16 6.47
CA VAL A 120 4.81 16.43 7.23
C VAL A 120 3.42 16.82 7.74
N VAL A 121 2.36 16.68 6.92
CA VAL A 121 1.00 16.98 7.36
C VAL A 121 0.59 16.09 8.53
N CYS A 122 0.81 14.79 8.45
CA CYS A 122 0.50 13.86 9.54
C CYS A 122 1.33 14.15 10.80
N LEU A 123 2.62 14.46 10.63
CA LEU A 123 3.49 14.81 11.74
C LEU A 123 2.98 16.06 12.47
N VAL A 124 2.60 17.10 11.74
CA VAL A 124 2.02 18.33 12.31
C VAL A 124 0.70 18.02 13.04
N LEU A 125 -0.17 17.20 12.46
CA LEU A 125 -1.43 16.79 13.12
C LEU A 125 -1.18 16.06 14.44
N VAL A 126 -0.23 15.14 14.47
CA VAL A 126 0.07 14.35 15.68
C VAL A 126 0.76 15.20 16.76
N LEU A 127 1.73 16.04 16.38
CA LEU A 127 2.51 16.82 17.35
C LEU A 127 1.79 18.08 17.82
N LEU A 128 1.04 18.74 16.96
CA LEU A 128 0.44 20.06 17.26
C LEU A 128 -1.09 20.01 17.36
N GLY A 129 -1.73 18.90 17.01
CA GLY A 129 -3.20 18.77 17.05
C GLY A 129 -3.81 19.07 18.41
N GLY A 130 -3.12 18.70 19.51
CA GLY A 130 -3.56 19.01 20.86
C GLY A 130 -3.70 20.52 21.15
N LYS A 131 -2.91 21.37 20.48
CA LYS A 131 -2.99 22.84 20.63
C LYS A 131 -4.25 23.45 20.02
N ILE A 132 -4.86 22.75 19.06
CA ILE A 132 -6.12 23.15 18.41
C ILE A 132 -7.33 22.36 18.90
N GLY A 133 -7.18 21.63 20.03
CA GLY A 133 -8.24 20.84 20.64
C GLY A 133 -8.50 19.48 19.97
N LEU A 134 -7.61 19.01 19.09
CA LEU A 134 -7.72 17.71 18.47
C LEU A 134 -7.17 16.62 19.41
N SER A 135 -7.96 15.59 19.67
CA SER A 135 -7.48 14.43 20.45
C SER A 135 -6.42 13.65 19.67
N MET A 136 -5.52 12.95 20.37
CA MET A 136 -4.52 12.10 19.74
C MET A 136 -5.15 11.05 18.81
N THR A 137 -6.25 10.42 19.27
CA THR A 137 -6.99 9.46 18.45
C THR A 137 -7.52 10.09 17.17
N ALA A 138 -8.11 11.28 17.24
CA ALA A 138 -8.61 11.99 16.06
C ALA A 138 -7.46 12.37 15.10
N ALA A 139 -6.30 12.80 15.63
CA ALA A 139 -5.12 13.09 14.81
C ALA A 139 -4.62 11.84 14.07
N MET A 140 -4.60 10.68 14.72
CA MET A 140 -4.21 9.41 14.11
C MET A 140 -5.21 8.97 13.02
N VAL A 141 -6.53 9.03 13.31
CA VAL A 141 -7.57 8.71 12.31
C VAL A 141 -7.46 9.60 11.08
N LEU A 142 -7.33 10.90 11.28
CA LEU A 142 -7.14 11.84 10.16
C LEU A 142 -5.87 11.54 9.37
N SER A 143 -4.78 11.16 10.03
CA SER A 143 -3.52 10.79 9.37
C SER A 143 -3.71 9.56 8.47
N PHE A 144 -4.39 8.51 8.94
CA PHE A 144 -4.69 7.34 8.10
C PHE A 144 -5.54 7.69 6.88
N LEU A 145 -6.55 8.54 7.07
CA LEU A 145 -7.42 8.99 5.96
C LEU A 145 -6.66 9.84 4.95
N ILE A 146 -5.78 10.74 5.40
CA ILE A 146 -4.92 11.57 4.54
C ILE A 146 -3.99 10.69 3.71
N ILE A 147 -3.32 9.71 4.35
CA ILE A 147 -2.42 8.79 3.66
C ILE A 147 -3.18 7.95 2.62
N ALA A 148 -4.34 7.41 2.98
CA ALA A 148 -5.17 6.63 2.07
C ALA A 148 -5.64 7.46 0.87
N ALA A 149 -6.12 8.68 1.11
CA ALA A 149 -6.55 9.60 0.05
C ALA A 149 -5.38 10.03 -0.84
N TRP A 150 -4.23 10.36 -0.26
CA TRP A 150 -3.03 10.73 -1.00
C TRP A 150 -2.57 9.60 -1.92
N TRP A 151 -2.48 8.38 -1.39
CA TRP A 151 -2.10 7.21 -2.18
C TRP A 151 -3.07 6.97 -3.34
N LEU A 152 -4.38 7.02 -3.07
CA LEU A 152 -5.39 6.86 -4.11
C LEU A 152 -5.24 7.91 -5.21
N VAL A 153 -5.15 9.20 -4.84
CA VAL A 153 -5.02 10.31 -5.79
C VAL A 153 -3.76 10.19 -6.63
N CYS A 154 -2.62 9.86 -6.02
CA CYS A 154 -1.35 9.69 -6.74
C CYS A 154 -1.36 8.47 -7.68
N THR A 155 -2.17 7.45 -7.41
CA THR A 155 -2.28 6.27 -8.26
C THR A 155 -3.25 6.46 -9.45
N LEU A 156 -4.20 7.40 -9.37
CA LEU A 156 -5.20 7.63 -10.42
C LEU A 156 -4.59 7.89 -11.82
N PRO A 157 -3.53 8.69 -11.99
CA PRO A 157 -2.93 8.92 -13.30
C PRO A 157 -2.40 7.63 -13.95
N LEU A 158 -1.77 6.75 -13.14
CA LEU A 158 -1.32 5.45 -13.60
C LEU A 158 -2.51 4.60 -14.07
N LEU A 159 -3.55 4.49 -13.25
CA LEU A 159 -4.76 3.72 -13.58
C LEU A 159 -5.45 4.22 -14.86
N ARG A 160 -5.40 5.53 -15.14
CA ARG A 160 -6.03 6.10 -16.34
C ARG A 160 -5.20 5.86 -17.60
N LYS A 161 -3.88 5.94 -17.50
CA LYS A 161 -2.99 5.93 -18.67
C LYS A 161 -2.41 4.56 -18.99
N TYR A 162 -2.26 3.68 -18.00
CA TYR A 162 -1.64 2.37 -18.21
C TYR A 162 -2.51 1.46 -19.09
N ARG A 163 -1.88 0.84 -20.09
CA ARG A 163 -2.43 -0.22 -20.94
C ARG A 163 -1.41 -1.35 -21.02
N GLN A 164 -1.85 -2.56 -20.71
CA GLN A 164 -1.01 -3.75 -20.79
C GLN A 164 -0.59 -4.02 -22.23
N LYS A 165 0.72 -4.14 -22.48
CA LYS A 165 1.30 -4.42 -23.78
C LYS A 165 1.84 -5.84 -23.87
N ALA A 166 2.48 -6.33 -22.80
CA ALA A 166 3.03 -7.68 -22.73
C ALA A 166 2.04 -8.62 -22.00
N TYR A 167 1.70 -9.73 -22.64
CA TYR A 167 0.81 -10.78 -22.09
C TYR A 167 1.09 -12.13 -22.74
N VAL A 168 0.79 -13.19 -22.00
CA VAL A 168 0.82 -14.56 -22.51
C VAL A 168 -0.56 -14.88 -23.10
N GLU A 169 -0.60 -15.29 -24.36
CA GLU A 169 -1.83 -15.77 -24.97
C GLU A 169 -2.20 -17.12 -24.37
N ALA A 170 -3.47 -17.28 -23.98
CA ALA A 170 -3.96 -18.58 -23.56
C ALA A 170 -3.90 -19.54 -24.75
N THR A 171 -3.07 -20.58 -24.65
CA THR A 171 -3.09 -21.69 -25.63
C THR A 171 -4.47 -22.31 -25.58
N PRO A 172 -5.22 -22.34 -26.67
CA PRO A 172 -6.49 -23.08 -26.72
C PRO A 172 -6.17 -24.56 -26.54
N HIS A 173 -6.70 -25.18 -25.48
CA HIS A 173 -6.77 -26.62 -25.33
C HIS A 173 -7.96 -27.17 -26.09
#